data_b37c94dd69c42e3468e02fb695a1fda2
#
_entry.id   b37c94dd69c42e3468e02fb695a1fda2
#
_cell.length_a   1.000
_cell.length_b   1.000
_cell.length_c   1.000
_cell.angle_alpha   90.00
_cell.angle_beta   90.00
_cell.angle_gamma   90.00
#
_symmetry.space_group_name_H-M   'P 1'
#
loop_
_entity.id
_entity.type
_entity.pdbx_description
1 polymer ?
#
loop_
_entity_poly.entity_id
_entity_poly.type
_entity_poly.pdbx_seq_one_letter_code
_entity_poly.pdbx_strand_id
1 'polypeptide(L)'
;MADQEKTWDASLRIQTCGRDELGADEYHHPYEPTPYSVLERLADSGLISKDDVVLDYGCGKGRVGFFLSYRTKAKTIGIEYDERIYEGALENRKTAKVKENFVLTRAEEYEVPAEINRCYFFNPFSVEILHKVMARIIESWYEEPREVFLFFYYPADEYISYLMTVDELEFYDEIECEDLFAGNDPRERIMIFQLPYYEA
;
A
#
# COMPACT_ATOMS: atom_id res chain seq x y z
N MET A 1 18.40 -9.30 -6.99
CA MET A 1 17.33 -8.26 -6.89
C MET A 1 16.86 -7.78 -8.27
N ALA A 2 17.63 -7.05 -9.06
CA ALA A 2 17.15 -6.52 -10.36
C ALA A 2 16.58 -7.57 -11.33
N ASP A 3 17.04 -8.79 -11.29
CA ASP A 3 16.54 -9.90 -12.13
C ASP A 3 15.19 -10.43 -11.65
N GLN A 4 14.96 -10.44 -10.33
CA GLN A 4 13.67 -10.87 -9.73
C GLN A 4 12.55 -9.86 -10.04
N GLU A 5 12.85 -8.56 -9.95
CA GLU A 5 11.94 -7.47 -10.26
C GLU A 5 11.38 -7.60 -11.70
N LYS A 6 12.29 -7.77 -12.67
CA LYS A 6 11.91 -7.95 -14.07
C LYS A 6 11.18 -9.26 -14.33
N THR A 7 11.54 -10.32 -13.61
CA THR A 7 10.90 -11.64 -13.74
C THR A 7 9.44 -11.58 -13.29
N TRP A 8 9.16 -10.88 -12.17
CA TRP A 8 7.80 -10.69 -11.69
C TRP A 8 6.99 -9.78 -12.61
N ASP A 9 7.55 -8.64 -13.03
CA ASP A 9 6.88 -7.76 -14.00
C ASP A 9 6.48 -8.54 -15.27
N ALA A 10 7.40 -9.34 -15.83
CA ALA A 10 7.13 -10.17 -16.99
C ALA A 10 6.06 -11.25 -16.69
N SER A 11 6.11 -11.88 -15.51
CA SER A 11 5.14 -12.89 -15.10
C SER A 11 3.74 -12.31 -14.94
N LEU A 12 3.61 -11.09 -14.45
CA LEU A 12 2.35 -10.38 -14.29
C LEU A 12 1.90 -9.66 -15.58
N ARG A 13 2.80 -9.52 -16.56
CA ARG A 13 2.63 -8.74 -17.81
C ARG A 13 2.42 -7.25 -17.56
N ILE A 14 3.21 -6.69 -16.65
CA ILE A 14 3.21 -5.27 -16.29
C ILE A 14 4.61 -4.68 -16.41
N GLN A 15 4.73 -3.36 -16.31
CA GLN A 15 5.99 -2.63 -16.33
C GLN A 15 5.99 -1.62 -15.19
N THR A 16 6.58 -2.01 -14.07
CA THR A 16 6.61 -1.19 -12.86
C THR A 16 8.02 -0.84 -12.40
N CYS A 17 9.04 -1.44 -13.01
CA CYS A 17 10.42 -1.18 -12.64
C CYS A 17 10.85 0.28 -12.94
N GLY A 18 11.76 0.79 -12.12
CA GLY A 18 12.36 2.11 -12.24
C GLY A 18 11.80 3.08 -11.21
N ARG A 19 12.62 4.09 -10.89
CA ARG A 19 12.27 5.22 -10.02
C ARG A 19 11.95 6.42 -10.89
N ASP A 20 10.99 7.22 -10.49
CA ASP A 20 10.62 8.45 -11.17
C ASP A 20 10.52 9.59 -10.15
N GLU A 21 11.34 10.62 -10.34
CA GLU A 21 11.41 11.78 -9.45
C GLU A 21 10.60 12.98 -9.98
N LEU A 22 10.04 12.86 -11.21
CA LEU A 22 9.20 13.90 -11.78
C LEU A 22 7.85 13.88 -11.04
N GLY A 23 7.47 15.02 -10.47
CA GLY A 23 6.23 15.13 -9.70
C GLY A 23 6.40 15.00 -8.19
N ALA A 24 7.62 14.67 -7.71
CA ALA A 24 7.92 14.78 -6.29
C ALA A 24 7.95 16.25 -5.86
N ASP A 25 7.31 16.54 -4.73
CA ASP A 25 7.30 17.87 -4.12
C ASP A 25 7.50 17.77 -2.60
N GLU A 26 7.23 18.84 -1.86
CA GLU A 26 7.34 18.88 -0.39
C GLU A 26 6.38 17.89 0.31
N TYR A 27 5.29 17.52 -0.35
CA TYR A 27 4.20 16.70 0.21
C TYR A 27 4.09 15.30 -0.39
N HIS A 28 4.68 15.07 -1.56
CA HIS A 28 4.58 13.81 -2.30
C HIS A 28 5.97 13.26 -2.61
N HIS A 29 6.19 12.02 -2.26
CA HIS A 29 7.46 11.35 -2.48
C HIS A 29 7.60 10.83 -3.92
N PRO A 30 8.84 10.63 -4.42
CA PRO A 30 9.07 10.07 -5.74
C PRO A 30 8.43 8.69 -5.90
N TYR A 31 8.00 8.35 -7.12
CA TYR A 31 7.60 6.98 -7.41
C TYR A 31 8.77 6.02 -7.23
N GLU A 32 8.61 5.09 -6.33
CA GLU A 32 9.51 3.97 -6.08
C GLU A 32 8.67 2.71 -5.80
N PRO A 33 8.81 1.65 -6.63
CA PRO A 33 7.98 0.47 -6.46
C PRO A 33 8.47 -0.38 -5.29
N THR A 34 7.56 -0.88 -4.46
CA THR A 34 7.86 -1.86 -3.41
C THR A 34 8.57 -3.08 -3.99
N PRO A 35 9.70 -3.54 -3.42
CA PRO A 35 10.38 -4.74 -3.88
C PRO A 35 9.47 -5.98 -3.82
N TYR A 36 9.54 -6.83 -4.86
CA TYR A 36 8.70 -8.04 -4.89
C TYR A 36 8.99 -9.00 -3.75
N SER A 37 10.23 -9.07 -3.26
CA SER A 37 10.57 -9.89 -2.09
C SER A 37 9.82 -9.48 -0.83
N VAL A 38 9.57 -8.18 -0.64
CA VAL A 38 8.75 -7.65 0.46
C VAL A 38 7.28 -8.03 0.25
N LEU A 39 6.78 -7.87 -0.97
CA LEU A 39 5.41 -8.24 -1.32
C LEU A 39 5.15 -9.75 -1.19
N GLU A 40 6.14 -10.60 -1.52
CA GLU A 40 6.08 -12.06 -1.29
C GLU A 40 5.90 -12.35 0.19
N ARG A 41 6.71 -11.71 1.05
CA ARG A 41 6.63 -11.88 2.50
C ARG A 41 5.30 -11.41 3.07
N LEU A 42 4.78 -10.27 2.59
CA LEU A 42 3.45 -9.78 2.98
C LEU A 42 2.34 -10.75 2.53
N ALA A 43 2.39 -11.23 1.29
CA ALA A 43 1.39 -12.17 0.79
C ALA A 43 1.40 -13.52 1.54
N ASP A 44 2.59 -13.96 1.98
CA ASP A 44 2.77 -15.22 2.69
C ASP A 44 2.48 -15.11 4.21
N SER A 45 2.26 -13.91 4.74
CA SER A 45 1.89 -13.69 6.16
C SER A 45 0.50 -14.23 6.52
N GLY A 46 -0.37 -14.42 5.53
CA GLY A 46 -1.75 -14.84 5.73
C GLY A 46 -2.71 -13.72 6.15
N LEU A 47 -2.23 -12.48 6.28
CA LEU A 47 -3.04 -11.32 6.70
C LEU A 47 -3.91 -10.73 5.57
N ILE A 48 -3.66 -11.17 4.34
CA ILE A 48 -4.44 -10.77 3.16
C ILE A 48 -4.93 -12.03 2.44
N SER A 49 -6.23 -12.14 2.27
CA SER A 49 -6.92 -13.29 1.67
C SER A 49 -7.83 -12.87 0.51
N LYS A 50 -8.45 -13.86 -0.13
CA LYS A 50 -9.39 -13.64 -1.24
C LYS A 50 -10.66 -12.86 -0.87
N ASP A 51 -10.97 -12.80 0.42
CA ASP A 51 -12.18 -12.15 0.94
C ASP A 51 -11.91 -10.67 1.32
N ASP A 52 -10.64 -10.24 1.20
CA ASP A 52 -10.22 -8.89 1.53
C ASP A 52 -10.25 -7.94 0.33
N VAL A 53 -10.39 -6.65 0.62
CA VAL A 53 -10.26 -5.55 -0.33
C VAL A 53 -9.11 -4.65 0.12
N VAL A 54 -8.06 -4.63 -0.68
CA VAL A 54 -6.84 -3.85 -0.42
C VAL A 54 -6.92 -2.50 -1.12
N LEU A 55 -6.70 -1.43 -0.37
CA LEU A 55 -6.49 -0.08 -0.89
C LEU A 55 -5.00 0.26 -0.82
N ASP A 56 -4.40 0.53 -1.98
CA ASP A 56 -2.99 0.91 -2.13
C ASP A 56 -2.91 2.43 -2.28
N TYR A 57 -2.39 3.11 -1.27
CA TYR A 57 -2.23 4.57 -1.24
C TYR A 57 -0.93 5.00 -1.93
N GLY A 58 -1.05 5.76 -3.01
CA GLY A 58 0.08 6.10 -3.86
C GLY A 58 0.52 4.88 -4.68
N CYS A 59 -0.43 4.23 -5.33
CA CYS A 59 -0.21 2.93 -6.00
C CYS A 59 0.81 2.99 -7.14
N GLY A 60 1.20 4.17 -7.56
CA GLY A 60 2.12 4.33 -8.66
C GLY A 60 1.61 3.66 -9.94
N LYS A 61 2.41 2.75 -10.49
CA LYS A 61 2.05 1.95 -11.67
C LYS A 61 1.30 0.65 -11.33
N GLY A 62 0.84 0.47 -10.08
CA GLY A 62 -0.04 -0.61 -9.63
C GLY A 62 0.67 -1.89 -9.20
N ARG A 63 1.99 -1.89 -8.93
CA ARG A 63 2.74 -3.11 -8.60
C ARG A 63 2.11 -3.89 -7.45
N VAL A 64 1.86 -3.21 -6.33
CA VAL A 64 1.35 -3.82 -5.10
C VAL A 64 0.01 -4.51 -5.35
N GLY A 65 -0.94 -3.79 -5.95
CA GLY A 65 -2.26 -4.31 -6.22
C GLY A 65 -2.25 -5.48 -7.19
N PHE A 66 -1.53 -5.39 -8.32
CA PHE A 66 -1.42 -6.52 -9.26
C PHE A 66 -0.79 -7.76 -8.61
N PHE A 67 0.26 -7.57 -7.81
CA PHE A 67 0.94 -8.70 -7.17
C PHE A 67 0.06 -9.35 -6.09
N LEU A 68 -0.50 -8.56 -5.17
CA LEU A 68 -1.34 -9.07 -4.10
C LEU A 68 -2.59 -9.76 -4.65
N SER A 69 -3.27 -9.16 -5.63
CA SER A 69 -4.41 -9.80 -6.29
C SER A 69 -4.02 -11.11 -6.98
N TYR A 70 -2.84 -11.20 -7.60
CA TYR A 70 -2.36 -12.44 -8.21
C TYR A 70 -2.09 -13.54 -7.17
N ARG A 71 -1.43 -13.20 -6.05
CA ARG A 71 -1.01 -14.14 -5.01
C ARG A 71 -2.15 -14.55 -4.09
N THR A 72 -2.90 -13.61 -3.56
CA THR A 72 -3.91 -13.83 -2.50
C THR A 72 -5.33 -13.94 -3.03
N LYS A 73 -5.59 -13.50 -4.26
CA LYS A 73 -6.92 -13.33 -4.86
C LYS A 73 -7.76 -12.23 -4.22
N ALA A 74 -7.18 -11.41 -3.37
CA ALA A 74 -7.82 -10.20 -2.86
C ALA A 74 -8.25 -9.27 -4.00
N LYS A 75 -9.31 -8.52 -3.77
CA LYS A 75 -9.63 -7.37 -4.64
C LYS A 75 -8.67 -6.23 -4.29
N THR A 76 -8.30 -5.45 -5.30
CA THR A 76 -7.36 -4.34 -5.10
C THR A 76 -7.86 -3.07 -5.78
N ILE A 77 -7.66 -1.96 -5.10
CA ILE A 77 -7.93 -0.60 -5.59
C ILE A 77 -6.67 0.21 -5.34
N GLY A 78 -6.14 0.83 -6.37
CA GLY A 78 -5.00 1.74 -6.25
C GLY A 78 -5.45 3.19 -6.42
N ILE A 79 -4.97 4.09 -5.55
CA ILE A 79 -5.16 5.54 -5.73
C ILE A 79 -3.83 6.22 -6.02
N GLU A 80 -3.85 7.12 -7.00
CA GLU A 80 -2.68 7.87 -7.45
C GLU A 80 -3.09 9.30 -7.78
N TYR A 81 -2.26 10.28 -7.43
CA TYR A 81 -2.56 11.70 -7.71
C TYR A 81 -1.85 12.23 -8.96
N ASP A 82 -0.68 11.67 -9.30
CA ASP A 82 0.07 12.04 -10.51
C ASP A 82 -0.54 11.36 -11.73
N GLU A 83 -1.20 12.17 -12.58
CA GLU A 83 -1.87 11.69 -13.79
C GLU A 83 -0.93 10.91 -14.71
N ARG A 84 0.32 11.32 -14.85
CA ARG A 84 1.32 10.67 -15.70
C ARG A 84 1.69 9.27 -15.19
N ILE A 85 1.82 9.10 -13.87
CA ILE A 85 2.10 7.81 -13.25
C ILE A 85 0.85 6.92 -13.31
N TYR A 86 -0.33 7.50 -13.04
CA TYR A 86 -1.62 6.84 -13.16
C TYR A 86 -1.87 6.29 -14.58
N GLU A 87 -1.52 7.02 -15.64
CA GLU A 87 -1.58 6.50 -17.01
C GLU A 87 -0.74 5.21 -17.16
N GLY A 88 0.44 5.14 -16.51
CA GLY A 88 1.26 3.93 -16.48
C GLY A 88 0.54 2.74 -15.83
N ALA A 89 -0.24 2.99 -14.77
CA ALA A 89 -1.08 1.95 -14.15
C ALA A 89 -2.19 1.47 -15.09
N LEU A 90 -2.84 2.38 -15.80
CA LEU A 90 -3.86 2.04 -16.80
C LEU A 90 -3.29 1.23 -17.99
N GLU A 91 -2.08 1.54 -18.45
CA GLU A 91 -1.40 0.75 -19.48
C GLU A 91 -1.10 -0.68 -18.97
N ASN A 92 -0.59 -0.80 -17.74
CA ASN A 92 -0.37 -2.10 -17.11
C ASN A 92 -1.68 -2.91 -17.00
N ARG A 93 -2.79 -2.26 -16.65
CA ARG A 93 -4.11 -2.90 -16.54
C ARG A 93 -4.57 -3.56 -17.84
N LYS A 94 -4.16 -3.05 -19.01
CA LYS A 94 -4.54 -3.60 -20.32
C LYS A 94 -3.90 -4.98 -20.57
N THR A 95 -2.70 -5.20 -20.02
CA THR A 95 -1.88 -6.39 -20.28
C THR A 95 -1.79 -7.34 -19.11
N ALA A 96 -2.07 -6.86 -17.90
CA ALA A 96 -1.94 -7.61 -16.66
C ALA A 96 -2.79 -8.90 -16.63
N LYS A 97 -2.29 -9.91 -15.92
CA LYS A 97 -3.00 -11.20 -15.72
C LYS A 97 -4.20 -11.09 -14.78
N VAL A 98 -4.21 -10.10 -13.93
CA VAL A 98 -5.29 -9.80 -12.98
C VAL A 98 -5.80 -8.40 -13.23
N LYS A 99 -7.01 -8.13 -12.78
CA LYS A 99 -7.60 -6.79 -12.92
C LYS A 99 -7.49 -6.07 -11.59
N GLU A 100 -7.08 -4.83 -11.67
CA GLU A 100 -7.07 -3.89 -10.55
C GLU A 100 -7.89 -2.65 -10.95
N ASN A 101 -8.49 -2.00 -9.97
CA ASN A 101 -9.15 -0.72 -10.17
C ASN A 101 -8.21 0.39 -9.73
N PHE A 102 -8.15 1.46 -10.55
CA PHE A 102 -7.36 2.64 -10.25
C PHE A 102 -8.25 3.87 -10.20
N VAL A 103 -7.95 4.78 -9.27
CA VAL A 103 -8.64 6.06 -9.12
C VAL A 103 -7.60 7.17 -9.13
N LEU A 104 -7.78 8.13 -10.04
CA LEU A 104 -6.97 9.36 -10.06
C LEU A 104 -7.56 10.35 -9.07
N THR A 105 -6.92 10.48 -7.91
CA THR A 105 -7.37 11.38 -6.84
C THR A 105 -6.25 11.65 -5.84
N ARG A 106 -6.40 12.70 -5.06
CA ARG A 106 -5.56 12.93 -3.88
C ARG A 106 -5.98 11.98 -2.76
N ALA A 107 -5.00 11.46 -2.01
CA ALA A 107 -5.23 10.49 -0.95
C ALA A 107 -6.20 11.01 0.13
N GLU A 108 -6.05 12.27 0.52
CA GLU A 108 -6.86 12.92 1.55
C GLU A 108 -8.29 13.29 1.09
N GLU A 109 -8.56 13.20 -0.21
CA GLU A 109 -9.88 13.46 -0.80
C GLU A 109 -10.68 12.18 -1.05
N TYR A 110 -10.01 11.01 -0.96
CA TYR A 110 -10.66 9.74 -1.23
C TYR A 110 -11.59 9.34 -0.09
N GLU A 111 -12.87 9.14 -0.42
CA GLU A 111 -13.84 8.54 0.49
C GLU A 111 -13.62 7.04 0.53
N VAL A 112 -13.36 6.49 1.72
CA VAL A 112 -13.00 5.08 1.90
C VAL A 112 -14.27 4.22 1.96
N PRO A 113 -14.56 3.39 0.94
CA PRO A 113 -15.71 2.50 0.97
C PRO A 113 -15.63 1.46 2.10
N ALA A 114 -16.77 1.09 2.67
CA ALA A 114 -16.87 0.14 3.76
C ALA A 114 -16.33 -1.27 3.44
N GLU A 115 -16.27 -1.63 2.18
CA GLU A 115 -15.68 -2.90 1.74
C GLU A 115 -14.16 -2.97 1.92
N ILE A 116 -13.45 -1.83 2.04
CA ILE A 116 -12.01 -1.77 2.23
C ILE A 116 -11.68 -2.16 3.67
N ASN A 117 -10.87 -3.20 3.81
CA ASN A 117 -10.43 -3.71 5.10
C ASN A 117 -8.91 -3.94 5.20
N ARG A 118 -8.17 -3.61 4.15
CA ARG A 118 -6.71 -3.65 4.09
C ARG A 118 -6.21 -2.37 3.43
N CYS A 119 -5.29 -1.65 4.07
CA CYS A 119 -4.70 -0.42 3.53
C CYS A 119 -3.18 -0.57 3.47
N TYR A 120 -2.56 -0.26 2.34
CA TYR A 120 -1.12 -0.35 2.15
C TYR A 120 -0.50 1.02 1.89
N PHE A 121 0.69 1.24 2.48
CA PHE A 121 1.45 2.48 2.38
C PHE A 121 2.95 2.19 2.23
N PHE A 122 3.60 2.83 1.28
CA PHE A 122 5.05 2.91 1.17
C PHE A 122 5.47 4.37 1.14
N ASN A 123 5.38 5.08 2.28
CA ASN A 123 5.70 6.50 2.41
C ASN A 123 5.23 7.36 1.21
N PRO A 124 3.95 7.30 0.81
CA PRO A 124 3.55 7.96 -0.43
C PRO A 124 3.49 9.49 -0.34
N PHE A 125 3.39 10.04 0.86
CA PHE A 125 3.16 11.47 1.11
C PHE A 125 3.68 11.91 2.48
N SER A 126 3.55 13.19 2.80
CA SER A 126 3.97 13.75 4.09
C SER A 126 3.05 13.31 5.24
N VAL A 127 3.52 13.47 6.49
CA VAL A 127 2.73 13.14 7.68
C VAL A 127 1.46 13.99 7.80
N GLU A 128 1.44 15.22 7.29
CA GLU A 128 0.27 16.10 7.27
C GLU A 128 -0.86 15.53 6.38
N ILE A 129 -0.49 14.91 5.26
CA ILE A 129 -1.44 14.21 4.41
C ILE A 129 -1.88 12.93 5.11
N LEU A 130 -0.96 12.18 5.74
CA LEU A 130 -1.30 10.98 6.50
C LEU A 130 -2.36 11.24 7.57
N HIS A 131 -2.27 12.36 8.31
CA HIS A 131 -3.30 12.76 9.30
C HIS A 131 -4.71 12.81 8.69
N LYS A 132 -4.82 13.40 7.49
CA LYS A 132 -6.12 13.53 6.80
C LYS A 132 -6.61 12.18 6.27
N VAL A 133 -5.69 11.38 5.73
CA VAL A 133 -5.99 10.02 5.24
C VAL A 133 -6.47 9.14 6.39
N MET A 134 -5.78 9.17 7.54
CA MET A 134 -6.19 8.42 8.72
C MET A 134 -7.58 8.85 9.22
N ALA A 135 -7.87 10.15 9.21
CA ALA A 135 -9.20 10.64 9.57
C ALA A 135 -10.29 10.05 8.66
N ARG A 136 -10.05 9.94 7.33
CA ARG A 136 -10.99 9.31 6.39
C ARG A 136 -11.17 7.80 6.63
N ILE A 137 -10.09 7.09 6.94
CA ILE A 137 -10.16 5.66 7.24
C ILE A 137 -10.95 5.43 8.53
N ILE A 138 -10.67 6.22 9.57
CA ILE A 138 -11.36 6.13 10.87
C ILE A 138 -12.83 6.53 10.74
N GLU A 139 -13.15 7.58 9.98
CA GLU A 139 -14.53 7.98 9.67
C GLU A 139 -15.32 6.81 9.04
N SER A 140 -14.77 6.19 8.00
CA SER A 140 -15.37 5.00 7.36
C SER A 140 -15.51 3.81 8.32
N TRP A 141 -14.55 3.64 9.23
CA TRP A 141 -14.60 2.59 10.25
C TRP A 141 -15.69 2.85 11.30
N TYR A 142 -15.90 4.11 11.71
CA TYR A 142 -17.01 4.46 12.61
C TYR A 142 -18.39 4.32 11.96
N GLU A 143 -18.50 4.62 10.66
CA GLU A 143 -19.76 4.47 9.92
C GLU A 143 -20.15 3.00 9.75
N GLU A 144 -19.19 2.14 9.39
CA GLU A 144 -19.38 0.70 9.27
C GLU A 144 -18.23 -0.04 9.97
N PRO A 145 -18.40 -0.37 11.27
CA PRO A 145 -17.38 -1.04 12.06
C PRO A 145 -16.99 -2.40 11.50
N ARG A 146 -15.68 -2.57 11.27
CA ARG A 146 -15.08 -3.79 10.75
C ARG A 146 -13.60 -3.86 11.15
N GLU A 147 -13.00 -5.03 11.10
CA GLU A 147 -11.54 -5.12 11.25
C GLU A 147 -10.85 -4.51 10.03
N VAL A 148 -9.94 -3.56 10.25
CA VAL A 148 -9.11 -2.97 9.19
C VAL A 148 -7.64 -3.09 9.57
N PHE A 149 -6.83 -3.72 8.71
CA PHE A 149 -5.38 -3.71 8.83
C PHE A 149 -4.73 -2.64 7.96
N LEU A 150 -3.74 -1.95 8.53
CA LEU A 150 -2.94 -0.94 7.85
C LEU A 150 -1.49 -1.41 7.83
N PHE A 151 -0.92 -1.53 6.63
CA PHE A 151 0.43 -2.01 6.39
C PHE A 151 1.32 -0.84 5.97
N PHE A 152 2.30 -0.50 6.76
CA PHE A 152 3.27 0.57 6.48
C PHE A 152 4.64 -0.04 6.21
N TYR A 153 5.01 -0.14 4.93
CA TYR A 153 6.35 -0.58 4.54
C TYR A 153 7.33 0.58 4.62
N TYR A 154 8.51 0.31 5.19
CA TYR A 154 9.62 1.25 5.34
C TYR A 154 9.18 2.59 5.96
N PRO A 155 8.44 2.58 7.07
CA PRO A 155 7.79 3.78 7.58
C PRO A 155 8.80 4.82 8.04
N ALA A 156 8.56 6.09 7.72
CA ALA A 156 9.29 7.21 8.28
C ALA A 156 9.03 7.35 9.80
N ASP A 157 10.01 7.84 10.55
CA ASP A 157 9.89 8.01 12.00
C ASP A 157 8.70 8.92 12.40
N GLU A 158 8.40 9.91 11.55
CA GLU A 158 7.25 10.81 11.74
C GLU A 158 5.92 10.06 11.61
N TYR A 159 5.82 9.10 10.69
CA TYR A 159 4.66 8.23 10.55
C TYR A 159 4.47 7.39 11.82
N ILE A 160 5.54 6.71 12.27
CA ILE A 160 5.50 5.88 13.47
C ILE A 160 5.07 6.72 14.68
N SER A 161 5.70 7.89 14.86
CA SER A 161 5.41 8.79 15.97
C SER A 161 3.94 9.21 15.99
N TYR A 162 3.37 9.52 14.83
CA TYR A 162 1.96 9.87 14.71
C TYR A 162 1.03 8.68 14.98
N LEU A 163 1.25 7.56 14.28
CA LEU A 163 0.37 6.38 14.37
C LEU A 163 0.26 5.84 15.80
N MET A 164 1.34 5.92 16.58
CA MET A 164 1.35 5.52 17.99
C MET A 164 0.55 6.46 18.91
N THR A 165 0.06 7.61 18.40
CA THR A 165 -0.77 8.55 19.15
C THR A 165 -2.25 8.52 18.77
N VAL A 166 -2.63 7.71 17.79
CA VAL A 166 -4.02 7.59 17.33
C VAL A 166 -4.76 6.60 18.24
N ASP A 167 -5.71 7.08 19.01
CA ASP A 167 -6.39 6.29 20.05
C ASP A 167 -7.16 5.06 19.50
N GLU A 168 -7.65 5.14 18.25
CA GLU A 168 -8.40 4.07 17.60
C GLU A 168 -7.51 2.96 17.04
N LEU A 169 -6.20 3.22 16.89
CA LEU A 169 -5.25 2.27 16.33
C LEU A 169 -4.57 1.42 17.41
N GLU A 170 -4.49 0.14 17.14
CA GLU A 170 -3.66 -0.79 17.89
C GLU A 170 -2.47 -1.23 17.05
N PHE A 171 -1.25 -1.20 17.61
CA PHE A 171 -0.12 -1.88 16.99
C PHE A 171 -0.39 -3.39 17.04
N TYR A 172 -0.40 -4.03 15.87
CA TYR A 172 -0.73 -5.45 15.75
C TYR A 172 0.52 -6.34 15.70
N ASP A 173 1.40 -6.07 14.73
CA ASP A 173 2.59 -6.90 14.50
C ASP A 173 3.58 -6.16 13.58
N GLU A 174 4.70 -6.81 13.32
CA GLU A 174 5.72 -6.32 12.39
C GLU A 174 6.28 -7.48 11.55
N ILE A 175 6.44 -7.24 10.25
CA ILE A 175 7.09 -8.15 9.33
C ILE A 175 8.49 -7.61 9.03
N GLU A 176 9.52 -8.24 9.58
CA GLU A 176 10.90 -7.90 9.30
C GLU A 176 11.27 -8.22 7.86
N CYS A 177 11.98 -7.30 7.18
CA CYS A 177 12.42 -7.43 5.80
C CYS A 177 13.93 -7.15 5.63
N GLU A 178 14.65 -6.82 6.70
CA GLU A 178 16.07 -6.45 6.66
C GLU A 178 16.94 -7.53 5.99
N ASP A 179 16.66 -8.79 6.26
CA ASP A 179 17.38 -9.94 5.69
C ASP A 179 17.23 -10.09 4.15
N LEU A 180 16.29 -9.38 3.55
CA LEU A 180 16.07 -9.37 2.10
C LEU A 180 17.06 -8.46 1.36
N PHE A 181 17.77 -7.59 2.07
CA PHE A 181 18.62 -6.54 1.50
C PHE A 181 20.05 -6.63 1.99
N ALA A 182 20.98 -6.11 1.20
CA ALA A 182 22.36 -5.93 1.62
C ALA A 182 22.45 -4.62 2.44
N GLY A 183 22.63 -4.73 3.73
CA GLY A 183 22.67 -3.60 4.66
C GLY A 183 21.94 -3.93 5.94
N ASN A 184 22.04 -3.07 6.92
CA ASN A 184 21.34 -3.22 8.21
C ASN A 184 20.49 -1.96 8.40
N ASP A 185 19.50 -1.76 7.55
CA ASP A 185 18.53 -0.69 7.73
C ASP A 185 17.30 -1.22 8.48
N PRO A 186 17.11 -0.86 9.77
CA PRO A 186 16.01 -1.37 10.57
C PRO A 186 14.63 -0.85 10.10
N ARG A 187 14.58 0.05 9.12
CA ARG A 187 13.32 0.49 8.51
C ARG A 187 12.83 -0.50 7.46
N GLU A 188 13.67 -1.46 7.02
CA GLU A 188 13.26 -2.54 6.13
C GLU A 188 12.32 -3.52 6.85
N ARG A 189 11.09 -3.05 7.06
CA ARG A 189 10.02 -3.78 7.74
C ARG A 189 8.66 -3.26 7.30
N ILE A 190 7.63 -4.06 7.53
CA ILE A 190 6.24 -3.64 7.43
C ILE A 190 5.69 -3.56 8.85
N MET A 191 5.39 -2.37 9.34
CA MET A 191 4.63 -2.20 10.58
C MET A 191 3.14 -2.35 10.29
N ILE A 192 2.46 -3.09 11.14
CA ILE A 192 1.05 -3.42 10.98
C ILE A 192 0.28 -2.84 12.15
N PHE A 193 -0.70 -2.02 11.82
CA PHE A 193 -1.68 -1.51 12.77
C PHE A 193 -3.07 -2.04 12.42
N GLN A 194 -3.96 -2.06 13.41
CA GLN A 194 -5.35 -2.43 13.19
C GLN A 194 -6.31 -1.41 13.78
N LEU A 195 -7.45 -1.23 13.12
CA LEU A 195 -8.67 -0.76 13.72
C LEU A 195 -9.47 -2.01 14.09
N PRO A 196 -9.63 -2.32 15.39
CA PRO A 196 -10.21 -3.58 15.82
C PRO A 196 -11.73 -3.60 15.59
N TYR A 197 -12.28 -4.80 15.45
CA TYR A 197 -13.71 -5.02 15.46
C TYR A 197 -14.07 -5.94 16.63
N TYR A 198 -14.83 -5.42 17.56
CA TYR A 198 -15.36 -6.18 18.67
C TYR A 198 -16.84 -6.50 18.38
N GLU A 199 -17.14 -7.78 18.17
CA GLU A 199 -18.55 -8.21 18.14
C GLU A 199 -19.21 -7.88 19.50
N ALA A 200 -20.36 -7.21 19.46
CA ALA A 200 -21.12 -6.78 20.62
C ALA A 200 -21.85 -7.96 21.31
#